data_7e73e3745b4301f2d7ed64b258aabfc6
#
_entry.id   7e73e3745b4301f2d7ed64b258aabfc6
#
_cell.length_a   1.000
_cell.length_b   1.000
_cell.length_c   1.000
_cell.angle_alpha   90.00
_cell.angle_beta   90.00
_cell.angle_gamma   90.00
#
_symmetry.space_group_name_H-M   'P 1'
#
loop_
_entity.id
_entity.type
_entity.pdbx_description
1 polymer ?
#
loop_
_entity_poly.entity_id
_entity_poly.type
_entity_poly.pdbx_seq_one_letter_code
_entity_poly.pdbx_strand_id
1 'polypeptide(L)'
;MTDSTPESFSQFEKLLADLARAGIDFAVVGGVAVSLNGFVRATDDLDILVHEKPENVRRLLACLTGWGEGWARELRVEEFLPQEGSIRIIEEFDLDIFTRMRGKSLEDFRPRLQYLDLAGTRVAYLGPADLIFLKQDSWREKD
;
A
#
# COMPACT_ATOMS: atom_id res chain seq x y z
N MET A 1 -7.47 4.79 26.11
CA MET A 1 -7.30 5.62 24.93
C MET A 1 -7.88 4.93 23.71
N THR A 2 -8.63 5.64 22.96
CA THR A 2 -9.32 5.06 21.81
C THR A 2 -8.40 5.08 20.59
N ASP A 3 -8.19 3.91 20.03
CA ASP A 3 -7.48 3.81 18.77
C ASP A 3 -8.48 4.10 17.65
N SER A 4 -8.15 5.06 16.77
CA SER A 4 -9.01 5.39 15.65
C SER A 4 -8.89 4.40 14.48
N THR A 5 -7.96 3.45 14.57
CA THR A 5 -7.73 2.46 13.53
C THR A 5 -8.89 1.47 13.49
N PRO A 6 -9.48 1.23 12.32
CA PRO A 6 -10.56 0.24 12.20
C PRO A 6 -10.10 -1.16 12.62
N GLU A 7 -10.99 -1.90 13.24
CA GLU A 7 -10.70 -3.25 13.69
C GLU A 7 -10.24 -4.16 12.55
N SER A 8 -10.87 -4.03 11.37
CA SER A 8 -10.54 -4.80 10.19
C SER A 8 -9.14 -4.49 9.64
N PHE A 9 -8.51 -3.43 10.14
CA PHE A 9 -7.19 -3.00 9.71
C PHE A 9 -6.07 -3.67 10.51
N SER A 10 -6.40 -4.20 11.70
CA SER A 10 -5.38 -4.70 12.63
C SER A 10 -4.46 -5.78 12.05
N GLN A 11 -4.96 -6.60 11.14
CA GLN A 11 -4.14 -7.65 10.52
C GLN A 11 -3.00 -7.09 9.66
N PHE A 12 -3.13 -5.85 9.21
CA PHE A 12 -2.13 -5.22 8.35
C PHE A 12 -1.13 -4.33 9.11
N GLU A 13 -1.43 -4.01 10.37
CA GLU A 13 -0.67 -3.03 11.13
C GLU A 13 0.82 -3.35 11.25
N LYS A 14 1.12 -4.61 11.55
CA LYS A 14 2.52 -4.99 11.77
C LYS A 14 3.34 -4.79 10.51
N LEU A 15 2.83 -5.25 9.38
CA LEU A 15 3.56 -5.09 8.12
C LEU A 15 3.74 -3.62 7.76
N LEU A 16 2.67 -2.82 7.89
CA LEU A 16 2.74 -1.40 7.56
C LEU A 16 3.73 -0.66 8.45
N ALA A 17 3.74 -0.97 9.74
CA ALA A 17 4.70 -0.36 10.66
C ALA A 17 6.13 -0.78 10.31
N ASP A 18 6.34 -2.04 9.97
CA ASP A 18 7.66 -2.54 9.60
C ASP A 18 8.18 -1.85 8.34
N LEU A 19 7.33 -1.70 7.33
CA LEU A 19 7.69 -1.00 6.09
C LEU A 19 8.06 0.45 6.36
N ALA A 20 7.26 1.14 7.17
CA ALA A 20 7.52 2.53 7.50
C ALA A 20 8.82 2.70 8.29
N ARG A 21 9.06 1.83 9.25
CA ARG A 21 10.31 1.87 10.04
C ARG A 21 11.54 1.58 9.19
N ALA A 22 11.38 0.75 8.17
CA ALA A 22 12.47 0.43 7.25
C ALA A 22 12.74 1.56 6.26
N GLY A 23 11.95 2.65 6.30
CA GLY A 23 12.16 3.80 5.45
C GLY A 23 11.68 3.62 4.02
N ILE A 24 10.77 2.67 3.78
CA ILE A 24 10.18 2.49 2.45
C ILE A 24 9.24 3.66 2.15
N ASP A 25 9.38 4.23 0.95
CA ASP A 25 8.51 5.30 0.49
C ASP A 25 7.30 4.66 -0.19
N PHE A 26 6.15 4.72 0.50
CA PHE A 26 4.92 4.10 0.02
C PHE A 26 3.70 4.79 0.62
N ALA A 27 2.54 4.52 0.04
CA ALA A 27 1.26 4.92 0.61
C ALA A 27 0.26 3.78 0.48
N VAL A 28 -0.61 3.64 1.46
CA VAL A 28 -1.71 2.68 1.41
C VAL A 28 -2.76 3.18 0.42
N VAL A 29 -3.21 2.29 -0.46
CA VAL A 29 -4.27 2.59 -1.44
C VAL A 29 -5.36 1.53 -1.31
N GLY A 30 -6.35 1.55 -2.18
CA GLY A 30 -7.38 0.52 -2.23
C GLY A 30 -8.31 0.49 -1.01
N GLY A 31 -8.86 -0.69 -0.74
CA GLY A 31 -9.89 -0.86 0.29
C GLY A 31 -9.46 -0.46 1.70
N VAL A 32 -8.20 -0.74 2.07
CA VAL A 32 -7.70 -0.36 3.40
C VAL A 32 -7.66 1.17 3.52
N ALA A 33 -7.22 1.87 2.45
CA ALA A 33 -7.21 3.34 2.48
C ALA A 33 -8.63 3.90 2.59
N VAL A 34 -9.61 3.26 1.94
CA VAL A 34 -11.01 3.65 2.07
C VAL A 34 -11.44 3.55 3.53
N SER A 35 -11.07 2.47 4.22
CA SER A 35 -11.38 2.30 5.64
C SER A 35 -10.72 3.35 6.51
N LEU A 36 -9.47 3.70 6.19
CA LEU A 36 -8.74 4.73 6.95
C LEU A 36 -9.37 6.12 6.79
N ASN A 37 -10.11 6.34 5.72
CA ASN A 37 -10.85 7.58 5.52
C ASN A 37 -12.23 7.56 6.19
N GLY A 38 -12.52 6.55 7.00
CA GLY A 38 -13.72 6.52 7.82
C GLY A 38 -14.91 5.74 7.25
N PHE A 39 -14.72 5.07 6.12
CA PHE A 39 -15.78 4.28 5.51
C PHE A 39 -15.68 2.82 5.95
N VAL A 40 -16.80 2.23 6.31
CA VAL A 40 -16.81 0.83 6.72
C VAL A 40 -16.64 -0.02 5.50
N ARG A 41 -15.58 -0.83 5.49
CA ARG A 41 -15.30 -1.72 4.38
C ARG A 41 -14.46 -2.90 4.85
N ALA A 42 -14.94 -4.11 4.61
CA ALA A 42 -14.16 -5.31 4.86
C ALA A 42 -13.19 -5.51 3.70
N THR A 43 -11.96 -5.87 4.00
CA THR A 43 -10.96 -6.15 2.98
C THR A 43 -10.01 -7.23 3.46
N ASP A 44 -9.66 -8.14 2.54
CA ASP A 44 -8.71 -9.21 2.82
C ASP A 44 -7.33 -8.90 2.21
N ASP A 45 -7.27 -7.84 1.42
CA ASP A 45 -6.07 -7.48 0.67
C ASP A 45 -5.52 -6.16 1.17
N LEU A 46 -4.21 -6.04 1.14
CA LEU A 46 -3.54 -4.77 1.37
C LEU A 46 -2.95 -4.30 0.04
N ASP A 47 -3.29 -3.08 -0.36
CA ASP A 47 -2.77 -2.47 -1.58
C ASP A 47 -1.86 -1.31 -1.21
N ILE A 48 -0.64 -1.31 -1.73
CA ILE A 48 0.29 -0.20 -1.52
C ILE A 48 0.83 0.30 -2.86
N LEU A 49 1.03 1.62 -2.92
CA LEU A 49 1.68 2.28 -4.05
C LEU A 49 3.06 2.70 -3.58
N VAL A 50 4.11 2.21 -4.22
CA VAL A 50 5.47 2.46 -3.79
C VAL A 50 6.21 3.37 -4.77
N HIS A 51 7.15 4.14 -4.26
CA HIS A 51 8.03 4.94 -5.12
C HIS A 51 8.88 3.98 -5.96
N GLU A 52 8.94 4.25 -7.24
CA GLU A 52 9.51 3.32 -8.23
C GLU A 52 11.04 3.31 -8.32
N LYS A 53 11.72 4.18 -7.59
CA LYS A 53 13.19 4.18 -7.59
C LYS A 53 13.75 2.82 -7.19
N PRO A 54 14.74 2.30 -7.92
CA PRO A 54 15.31 0.98 -7.60
C PRO A 54 15.75 0.82 -6.14
N GLU A 55 16.31 1.86 -5.55
CA GLU A 55 16.74 1.81 -4.15
C GLU A 55 15.58 1.57 -3.20
N ASN A 56 14.44 2.21 -3.46
CA ASN A 56 13.25 2.05 -2.65
C ASN A 56 12.70 0.63 -2.80
N VAL A 57 12.66 0.13 -4.04
CA VAL A 57 12.19 -1.23 -4.30
C VAL A 57 13.12 -2.27 -3.66
N ARG A 58 14.44 -2.06 -3.71
CA ARG A 58 15.39 -2.97 -3.04
C ARG A 58 15.13 -3.02 -1.55
N ARG A 59 14.90 -1.85 -0.93
CA ARG A 59 14.62 -1.76 0.49
C ARG A 59 13.30 -2.44 0.83
N LEU A 60 12.31 -2.27 -0.02
CA LEU A 60 11.01 -2.93 0.12
C LEU A 60 11.18 -4.46 0.10
N LEU A 61 11.88 -4.98 -0.89
CA LEU A 61 12.06 -6.42 -1.01
C LEU A 61 12.86 -6.99 0.14
N ALA A 62 13.90 -6.28 0.59
CA ALA A 62 14.67 -6.70 1.76
C ALA A 62 13.78 -6.80 3.01
N CYS A 63 12.90 -5.85 3.20
CA CYS A 63 11.95 -5.86 4.31
C CYS A 63 10.97 -7.04 4.18
N LEU A 64 10.44 -7.26 2.99
CA LEU A 64 9.43 -8.28 2.76
C LEU A 64 9.98 -9.72 2.82
N THR A 65 11.29 -9.91 2.68
CA THR A 65 11.86 -11.26 2.83
C THR A 65 11.69 -11.79 4.25
N GLY A 66 11.49 -10.90 5.23
CA GLY A 66 11.23 -11.28 6.60
C GLY A 66 9.75 -11.43 6.94
N TRP A 67 8.88 -11.27 5.95
CA TRP A 67 7.45 -11.33 6.16
C TRP A 67 6.91 -12.70 5.70
N GLY A 68 6.13 -13.33 6.58
CA GLY A 68 5.54 -14.63 6.30
C GLY A 68 6.60 -15.69 6.03
N GLU A 69 6.39 -16.47 5.00
CA GLU A 69 7.33 -17.51 4.59
C GLU A 69 8.45 -16.99 3.72
N GLY A 70 8.44 -15.70 3.43
CA GLY A 70 9.52 -15.08 2.66
C GLY A 70 9.42 -15.24 1.16
N TRP A 71 8.21 -15.37 0.61
CA TRP A 71 8.02 -15.52 -0.83
C TRP A 71 8.60 -14.36 -1.63
N ALA A 72 8.74 -13.19 -1.00
CA ALA A 72 9.32 -12.02 -1.65
C ALA A 72 10.76 -12.24 -2.14
N ARG A 73 11.44 -13.26 -1.60
CA ARG A 73 12.80 -13.60 -2.04
C ARG A 73 12.87 -13.96 -3.52
N GLU A 74 11.75 -14.39 -4.09
CA GLU A 74 11.71 -14.80 -5.49
C GLU A 74 11.53 -13.62 -6.44
N LEU A 75 11.28 -12.42 -5.90
CA LEU A 75 11.08 -11.22 -6.69
C LEU A 75 12.39 -10.46 -6.89
N ARG A 76 12.48 -9.81 -8.03
CA ARG A 76 13.64 -8.99 -8.39
C ARG A 76 13.23 -7.55 -8.61
N VAL A 77 14.16 -6.64 -8.35
CA VAL A 77 13.92 -5.20 -8.53
C VAL A 77 13.42 -4.90 -9.93
N GLU A 78 13.95 -5.57 -10.93
CA GLU A 78 13.60 -5.35 -12.34
C GLU A 78 12.14 -5.63 -12.64
N GLU A 79 11.48 -6.43 -11.82
CA GLU A 79 10.05 -6.72 -11.99
C GLU A 79 9.17 -5.56 -11.60
N PHE A 80 9.73 -4.56 -10.90
CA PHE A 80 9.00 -3.38 -10.41
C PHE A 80 9.22 -2.17 -11.29
N LEU A 81 9.27 -2.37 -12.61
CA LEU A 81 9.37 -1.27 -13.55
C LEU A 81 8.09 -0.41 -13.46
N PRO A 82 8.20 0.90 -13.73
CA PRO A 82 7.01 1.77 -13.73
C PRO A 82 5.99 1.27 -14.75
N GLN A 83 4.89 0.71 -14.27
CA GLN A 83 3.84 0.17 -15.13
C GLN A 83 2.56 0.00 -14.33
N GLU A 84 1.44 -0.04 -15.04
CA GLU A 84 0.14 -0.31 -14.44
C GLU A 84 0.08 -1.76 -13.98
N GLY A 85 -0.83 -2.02 -13.06
CA GLY A 85 -1.02 -3.35 -12.51
C GLY A 85 -0.19 -3.56 -11.26
N SER A 86 -0.45 -4.64 -10.57
CA SER A 86 0.23 -4.94 -9.31
C SER A 86 1.06 -6.20 -9.39
N ILE A 87 2.03 -6.28 -8.49
CA ILE A 87 2.72 -7.53 -8.18
C ILE A 87 2.12 -8.01 -6.87
N ARG A 88 1.61 -9.23 -6.86
CA ARG A 88 0.95 -9.80 -5.68
C ARG A 88 1.86 -10.79 -4.96
N ILE A 89 1.96 -10.61 -3.64
CA ILE A 89 2.63 -11.55 -2.76
C ILE A 89 1.56 -12.11 -1.82
N ILE A 90 1.44 -13.43 -1.78
CA ILE A 90 0.45 -14.10 -0.92
C ILE A 90 1.17 -14.69 0.29
N GLU A 91 0.85 -14.16 1.46
CA GLU A 91 1.36 -14.66 2.75
C GLU A 91 0.17 -14.80 3.69
N GLU A 92 0.21 -14.19 4.87
CA GLU A 92 -0.93 -14.17 5.80
C GLU A 92 -2.16 -13.53 5.16
N PHE A 93 -1.92 -12.60 4.26
CA PHE A 93 -2.93 -11.94 3.44
C PHE A 93 -2.29 -11.60 2.09
N ASP A 94 -3.11 -11.17 1.15
CA ASP A 94 -2.61 -10.78 -0.16
C ASP A 94 -2.10 -9.34 -0.10
N LEU A 95 -0.87 -9.14 -0.55
CA LEU A 95 -0.27 -7.82 -0.67
C LEU A 95 -0.11 -7.51 -2.15
N ASP A 96 -0.77 -6.44 -2.61
CA ASP A 96 -0.64 -5.97 -3.98
C ASP A 96 0.21 -4.71 -4.00
N ILE A 97 1.29 -4.75 -4.77
CA ILE A 97 2.26 -3.67 -4.84
C ILE A 97 2.18 -3.00 -6.20
N PHE A 98 1.88 -1.70 -6.21
CA PHE A 98 1.78 -0.89 -7.42
C PHE A 98 2.93 0.09 -7.50
N THR A 99 3.39 0.39 -8.70
CA THR A 99 4.32 1.50 -8.95
C THR A 99 3.63 2.62 -9.72
N ARG A 100 2.56 2.29 -10.46
CA ARG A 100 1.74 3.24 -11.20
C ARG A 100 0.28 2.86 -11.09
N MET A 101 -0.58 3.86 -10.95
CA MET A 101 -2.02 3.67 -10.93
C MET A 101 -2.67 4.78 -11.73
N ARG A 102 -3.40 4.41 -12.79
CA ARG A 102 -4.05 5.36 -13.70
C ARG A 102 -3.07 6.41 -14.23
N GLY A 103 -1.88 5.96 -14.60
CA GLY A 103 -0.85 6.81 -15.15
C GLY A 103 -0.12 7.67 -14.12
N LYS A 104 -0.44 7.52 -12.83
CA LYS A 104 0.15 8.34 -11.76
C LYS A 104 1.13 7.55 -10.92
N SER A 105 2.16 8.24 -10.43
CA SER A 105 3.13 7.69 -9.50
C SER A 105 2.80 8.18 -8.08
N LEU A 106 3.51 7.65 -7.10
CA LEU A 106 3.36 8.11 -5.72
C LEU A 106 3.59 9.63 -5.59
N GLU A 107 4.56 10.17 -6.34
CA GLU A 107 4.85 11.60 -6.30
C GLU A 107 3.65 12.46 -6.69
N ASP A 108 2.83 11.96 -7.61
CA ASP A 108 1.65 12.72 -8.05
C ASP A 108 0.60 12.86 -6.94
N PHE A 109 0.58 11.93 -6.01
CA PHE A 109 -0.36 11.95 -4.89
C PHE A 109 0.22 12.58 -3.63
N ARG A 110 1.52 12.78 -3.58
CA ARG A 110 2.22 13.21 -2.36
C ARG A 110 1.63 14.45 -1.67
N PRO A 111 1.25 15.51 -2.40
CA PRO A 111 0.72 16.71 -1.72
C PRO A 111 -0.59 16.49 -0.97
N ARG A 112 -1.32 15.42 -1.28
CA ARG A 112 -2.64 15.15 -0.70
C ARG A 112 -2.65 13.90 0.18
N LEU A 113 -1.48 13.32 0.47
CA LEU A 113 -1.40 12.14 1.33
C LEU A 113 -1.85 12.49 2.74
N GLN A 114 -2.50 11.54 3.36
CA GLN A 114 -2.87 11.60 4.77
C GLN A 114 -1.97 10.65 5.54
N TYR A 115 -1.93 10.76 6.85
CA TYR A 115 -1.01 9.99 7.68
C TYR A 115 -1.70 9.50 8.95
N LEU A 116 -1.27 8.33 9.41
CA LEU A 116 -1.68 7.85 10.73
C LEU A 116 -0.45 7.29 11.44
N ASP A 117 -0.52 7.26 12.77
CA ASP A 117 0.53 6.66 13.59
C ASP A 117 0.21 5.21 13.87
N LEU A 118 1.15 4.33 13.57
CA LEU A 118 1.07 2.92 13.90
C LEU A 118 2.31 2.54 14.69
N ALA A 119 2.13 2.18 15.95
CA ALA A 119 3.24 1.75 16.80
C ALA A 119 4.42 2.73 16.77
N GLY A 120 4.11 4.02 16.80
CA GLY A 120 5.12 5.09 16.84
C GLY A 120 5.73 5.46 15.51
N THR A 121 5.23 4.95 14.40
CA THR A 121 5.73 5.31 13.09
C THR A 121 4.59 5.85 12.22
N ARG A 122 4.91 6.74 11.29
CA ARG A 122 3.92 7.35 10.40
C ARG A 122 3.74 6.53 9.15
N VAL A 123 2.48 6.27 8.81
CA VAL A 123 2.12 5.54 7.60
C VAL A 123 1.25 6.43 6.73
N ALA A 124 1.63 6.60 5.47
CA ALA A 124 0.88 7.43 4.53
C ALA A 124 -0.23 6.64 3.87
N TYR A 125 -1.34 7.30 3.57
CA TYR A 125 -2.42 6.70 2.79
C TYR A 125 -3.10 7.76 1.92
N LEU A 126 -3.72 7.30 0.83
CA LEU A 126 -4.40 8.21 -0.08
C LEU A 126 -5.66 8.80 0.54
N GLY A 127 -5.87 10.08 0.30
CA GLY A 127 -7.08 10.76 0.72
C GLY A 127 -8.27 10.46 -0.19
N PRO A 128 -9.48 10.94 0.19
CA PRO A 128 -10.70 10.55 -0.51
C PRO A 128 -10.76 10.99 -1.98
N ALA A 129 -10.27 12.17 -2.30
CA ALA A 129 -10.33 12.63 -3.69
C ALA A 129 -9.52 11.74 -4.63
N ASP A 130 -8.33 11.32 -4.20
CA ASP A 130 -7.48 10.47 -5.01
C ASP A 130 -8.02 9.05 -5.09
N LEU A 131 -8.64 8.56 -4.02
CA LEU A 131 -9.29 7.25 -4.06
C LEU A 131 -10.45 7.24 -5.04
N ILE A 132 -11.24 8.32 -5.08
CA ILE A 132 -12.33 8.45 -6.04
C ILE A 132 -11.79 8.48 -7.47
N PHE A 133 -10.71 9.24 -7.69
CA PHE A 133 -10.06 9.29 -8.99
C PHE A 133 -9.66 7.89 -9.49
N LEU A 134 -9.04 7.11 -8.62
CA LEU A 134 -8.60 5.76 -9.00
C LEU A 134 -9.78 4.83 -9.26
N LYS A 135 -10.85 4.97 -8.49
CA LYS A 135 -12.01 4.11 -8.60
C LYS A 135 -12.88 4.38 -9.84
N GLN A 136 -12.83 5.59 -10.38
CA GLN A 136 -13.60 5.94 -11.58
C GLN A 136 -13.33 5.01 -12.74
N ASP A 137 -12.09 4.57 -12.89
CA ASP A 137 -11.72 3.67 -13.95
C ASP A 137 -12.31 2.27 -13.74
N SER A 138 -12.29 1.79 -12.51
CA SER A 138 -12.88 0.52 -12.12
C SER A 138 -14.37 0.45 -12.41
N TRP A 139 -15.06 1.56 -12.19
CA TRP A 139 -16.50 1.62 -12.40
C TRP A 139 -16.87 1.47 -13.87
N ARG A 140 -16.07 2.05 -14.73
CA ARG A 140 -16.28 1.93 -16.18
C ARG A 140 -16.15 0.50 -16.66
N GLU A 141 -15.23 -0.22 -16.10
CA GLU A 141 -15.00 -1.61 -16.49
C GLU A 141 -16.12 -2.55 -16.07
N LYS A 142 -16.83 -2.20 -15.03
CA LYS A 142 -17.94 -3.02 -14.51
C LYS A 142 -19.22 -2.85 -15.30
N ASP A 143 -19.35 -1.79 -16.04
CA ASP A 143 -20.51 -1.51 -16.87
C ASP A 143 -20.33 -2.10 -18.28
#